data_f4defa3058014adc9fa6cd9a34af4738
#
_entry.id   f4defa3058014adc9fa6cd9a34af4738
#
_cell.length_a   1.000
_cell.length_b   1.000
_cell.length_c   1.000
_cell.angle_alpha   90.00
_cell.angle_beta   90.00
_cell.angle_gamma   90.00
#
_symmetry.space_group_name_H-M   'P 1'
#
loop_
_entity.id
_entity.type
_entity.pdbx_description
1 polymer ?
#
loop_
_entity_poly.entity_id
_entity_poly.type
_entity_poly.pdbx_seq_one_letter_code
_entity_poly.pdbx_strand_id
1 'polypeptide(L)'
;MTAARDDPGAESGGASAEDGDEQGTLYVVGIGPGLPGEMTQRATEVIATADCVVASTLYQEFLRRDGTLPAEDRTAEGGVTAFGPDGAGEDGKVATRPDGTEQAVIRSTMGRQVELAREAFARVRAGQTVAHVSGGDPNVYGKSDLVYLMADEEGADDIEIEIVPGVTAALGGAANLGAPLSNDFCTISLSDKWRGWAEIAEKLRAAAISGFVVVLYNCWRDYERAVEVLREERADHVPAAIINDAARGDAGRNVDGETHTITTLGELPEHGDKVGGMGTSILVGNHETEVRENDHREFLVTPRGGRDVEDF
;
A
#
# COMPACT_ATOMS: atom_id res chain seq x y z
N MET A 1 -38.93 -61.85 -2.44
CA MET A 1 -39.50 -61.48 -3.76
C MET A 1 -38.86 -60.13 -4.19
N THR A 2 -37.88 -60.32 -4.98
CA THR A 2 -37.01 -59.26 -5.59
C THR A 2 -37.70 -58.67 -6.80
N ALA A 3 -37.78 -57.38 -6.90
CA ALA A 3 -38.10 -56.71 -8.15
C ALA A 3 -36.96 -55.79 -8.53
N ALA A 4 -36.26 -56.14 -9.59
CA ALA A 4 -35.26 -55.35 -10.28
C ALA A 4 -35.93 -54.13 -10.91
N ARG A 5 -35.25 -52.97 -10.89
CA ARG A 5 -35.57 -51.81 -11.72
C ARG A 5 -34.44 -51.61 -12.68
N ASP A 6 -34.81 -51.56 -13.94
CA ASP A 6 -33.99 -51.29 -15.09
C ASP A 6 -33.43 -49.90 -15.07
N ASP A 7 -32.17 -49.79 -15.47
CA ASP A 7 -31.39 -48.60 -15.66
C ASP A 7 -31.51 -48.17 -17.15
N PRO A 8 -31.97 -46.95 -17.49
CA PRO A 8 -31.85 -46.45 -18.85
C PRO A 8 -30.62 -45.58 -19.01
N GLY A 9 -29.77 -46.02 -19.89
CA GLY A 9 -28.63 -45.43 -20.55
C GLY A 9 -28.30 -43.95 -20.33
N ALA A 10 -27.10 -43.74 -19.82
CA ALA A 10 -26.45 -42.44 -19.84
C ALA A 10 -25.97 -42.13 -21.25
N GLU A 11 -26.63 -41.21 -21.94
CA GLU A 11 -26.08 -40.53 -23.11
C GLU A 11 -24.98 -39.59 -22.66
N SER A 12 -23.75 -39.86 -23.10
CA SER A 12 -22.60 -39.00 -22.98
C SER A 12 -22.79 -37.81 -23.92
N GLY A 13 -23.42 -36.75 -23.42
CA GLY A 13 -23.35 -35.43 -24.05
C GLY A 13 -21.95 -34.88 -23.85
N GLY A 14 -21.13 -34.90 -24.87
CA GLY A 14 -19.88 -34.17 -24.94
C GLY A 14 -20.18 -32.68 -24.81
N ALA A 15 -19.88 -32.13 -23.65
CA ALA A 15 -19.75 -30.69 -23.51
C ALA A 15 -18.51 -30.28 -24.32
N SER A 16 -18.74 -29.65 -25.47
CA SER A 16 -17.73 -28.85 -26.12
C SER A 16 -17.27 -27.81 -25.12
N ALA A 17 -16.02 -27.89 -24.70
CA ALA A 17 -15.35 -26.77 -24.10
C ALA A 17 -15.39 -25.64 -25.13
N GLU A 18 -16.24 -24.65 -24.91
CA GLU A 18 -16.10 -23.36 -25.53
C GLU A 18 -14.74 -22.84 -24.99
N ASP A 19 -13.78 -22.62 -25.89
CA ASP A 19 -12.63 -21.76 -25.68
C ASP A 19 -13.19 -20.36 -25.37
N GLY A 20 -13.60 -20.14 -24.15
CA GLY A 20 -13.81 -18.80 -23.64
C GLY A 20 -12.44 -18.16 -23.63
N ASP A 21 -12.27 -17.07 -24.39
CA ASP A 21 -11.15 -16.15 -24.24
C ASP A 21 -10.92 -15.99 -22.74
N GLU A 22 -9.81 -16.53 -22.20
CA GLU A 22 -9.47 -16.35 -20.79
C GLU A 22 -9.22 -14.87 -20.58
N GLN A 23 -10.22 -14.22 -20.01
CA GLN A 23 -10.13 -12.81 -19.62
C GLN A 23 -9.01 -12.67 -18.59
N GLY A 24 -8.17 -11.65 -18.75
CA GLY A 24 -7.10 -11.38 -17.80
C GLY A 24 -7.64 -10.90 -16.46
N THR A 25 -6.74 -10.67 -15.52
CA THR A 25 -7.07 -10.17 -14.16
C THR A 25 -6.33 -8.86 -13.89
N LEU A 26 -7.01 -7.91 -13.26
CA LEU A 26 -6.39 -6.69 -12.72
C LEU A 26 -6.05 -6.87 -11.24
N TYR A 27 -4.78 -6.92 -10.93
CA TYR A 27 -4.28 -6.93 -9.57
C TYR A 27 -3.91 -5.52 -9.11
N VAL A 28 -4.43 -5.08 -7.96
CA VAL A 28 -3.95 -3.88 -7.25
C VAL A 28 -3.02 -4.34 -6.13
N VAL A 29 -1.72 -4.19 -6.34
CA VAL A 29 -0.69 -4.89 -5.57
C VAL A 29 0.02 -3.97 -4.60
N GLY A 30 -0.05 -4.29 -3.31
CA GLY A 30 0.75 -3.67 -2.25
C GLY A 30 2.16 -4.23 -2.21
N ILE A 31 3.14 -3.36 -2.35
CA ILE A 31 4.56 -3.75 -2.31
C ILE A 31 5.22 -3.52 -0.96
N GLY A 32 4.43 -3.31 0.08
CA GLY A 32 5.00 -2.96 1.38
C GLY A 32 5.59 -1.55 1.39
N PRO A 33 6.28 -1.17 2.46
CA PRO A 33 6.81 0.19 2.62
C PRO A 33 8.02 0.48 1.72
N GLY A 34 8.69 -0.53 1.16
CA GLY A 34 9.71 -0.33 0.14
C GLY A 34 10.94 -1.23 0.17
N LEU A 35 11.15 -2.03 1.23
CA LEU A 35 12.18 -3.08 1.21
C LEU A 35 11.63 -4.36 0.59
N PRO A 36 12.41 -5.05 -0.23
CA PRO A 36 12.00 -6.31 -0.85
C PRO A 36 11.52 -7.36 0.14
N GLY A 37 12.20 -7.49 1.28
CA GLY A 37 11.83 -8.43 2.34
C GLY A 37 10.49 -8.13 3.04
N GLU A 38 9.91 -6.96 2.81
CA GLU A 38 8.63 -6.53 3.35
C GLU A 38 7.44 -6.75 2.38
N MET A 39 7.71 -7.23 1.17
CA MET A 39 6.67 -7.68 0.25
C MET A 39 6.12 -9.04 0.64
N THR A 40 4.83 -9.25 0.39
CA THR A 40 4.27 -10.60 0.47
C THR A 40 4.77 -11.43 -0.71
N GLN A 41 4.92 -12.75 -0.50
CA GLN A 41 5.29 -13.66 -1.59
C GLN A 41 4.29 -13.55 -2.76
N ARG A 42 2.99 -13.43 -2.48
CA ARG A 42 1.95 -13.26 -3.51
C ARG A 42 2.17 -11.97 -4.33
N ALA A 43 2.56 -10.86 -3.70
CA ALA A 43 2.85 -9.62 -4.40
C ALA A 43 4.02 -9.80 -5.37
N THR A 44 5.09 -10.45 -4.92
CA THR A 44 6.25 -10.76 -5.77
C THR A 44 5.86 -11.65 -6.95
N GLU A 45 5.11 -12.72 -6.71
CA GLU A 45 4.65 -13.65 -7.75
C GLU A 45 3.78 -12.97 -8.79
N VAL A 46 2.76 -12.20 -8.36
CA VAL A 46 1.85 -11.48 -9.25
C VAL A 46 2.61 -10.47 -10.11
N ILE A 47 3.49 -9.66 -9.53
CA ILE A 47 4.27 -8.66 -10.29
C ILE A 47 5.21 -9.34 -11.29
N ALA A 48 5.89 -10.41 -10.88
CA ALA A 48 6.84 -11.11 -11.73
C ALA A 48 6.17 -11.80 -12.93
N THR A 49 4.92 -12.25 -12.79
CA THR A 49 4.19 -13.00 -13.82
C THR A 49 3.24 -12.14 -14.67
N ALA A 50 2.84 -10.96 -14.20
CA ALA A 50 1.92 -10.07 -14.92
C ALA A 50 2.45 -9.68 -16.31
N ASP A 51 1.58 -9.61 -17.32
CA ASP A 51 1.93 -9.15 -18.67
C ASP A 51 2.23 -7.65 -18.69
N CYS A 52 1.59 -6.91 -17.80
CA CYS A 52 1.79 -5.48 -17.66
C CYS A 52 1.90 -5.06 -16.18
N VAL A 53 2.91 -4.24 -15.87
CA VAL A 53 3.11 -3.65 -14.55
C VAL A 53 2.99 -2.13 -14.63
N VAL A 54 2.07 -1.56 -13.86
CA VAL A 54 1.87 -0.11 -13.73
C VAL A 54 2.42 0.36 -12.39
N ALA A 55 3.58 1.02 -12.39
CA ALA A 55 4.28 1.43 -11.17
C ALA A 55 4.93 2.82 -11.32
N SER A 56 5.04 3.59 -10.21
CA SER A 56 5.82 4.82 -10.19
C SER A 56 7.31 4.53 -10.40
N THR A 57 8.08 5.51 -10.86
CA THR A 57 9.54 5.36 -11.05
C THR A 57 10.22 4.81 -9.80
N LEU A 58 9.89 5.36 -8.62
CA LEU A 58 10.44 4.90 -7.35
C LEU A 58 10.14 3.41 -7.08
N TYR A 59 8.90 2.97 -7.34
CA TYR A 59 8.52 1.58 -7.11
C TYR A 59 9.13 0.64 -8.15
N GLN A 60 9.29 1.09 -9.39
CA GLN A 60 10.05 0.34 -10.41
C GLN A 60 11.50 0.13 -9.97
N GLU A 61 12.15 1.15 -9.39
CA GLU A 61 13.51 1.02 -8.86
C GLU A 61 13.59 0.00 -7.72
N PHE A 62 12.62 0.01 -6.79
CA PHE A 62 12.57 -0.99 -5.71
C PHE A 62 12.42 -2.40 -6.26
N LEU A 63 11.49 -2.61 -7.18
CA LEU A 63 11.21 -3.91 -7.79
C LEU A 63 12.35 -4.43 -8.67
N ARG A 64 13.17 -3.55 -9.24
CA ARG A 64 14.38 -3.96 -9.98
C ARG A 64 15.54 -4.32 -9.08
N ARG A 65 15.66 -3.66 -7.93
CA ARG A 65 16.74 -3.98 -6.96
C ARG A 65 16.63 -5.38 -6.39
N ASP A 66 15.40 -5.88 -6.21
CA ASP A 66 15.17 -7.23 -5.72
C ASP A 66 15.01 -8.28 -6.82
N GLY A 67 15.02 -7.85 -8.08
CA GLY A 67 14.85 -8.74 -9.22
C GLY A 67 13.40 -9.14 -9.53
N THR A 68 12.40 -8.57 -8.85
CA THR A 68 10.96 -8.82 -9.14
C THR A 68 10.59 -8.25 -10.51
N LEU A 69 11.14 -7.08 -10.87
CA LEU A 69 11.10 -6.57 -12.24
C LEU A 69 12.44 -6.84 -12.93
N PRO A 70 12.44 -7.26 -14.20
CA PRO A 70 13.65 -7.36 -14.99
C PRO A 70 14.37 -6.02 -15.13
N ALA A 71 15.66 -6.04 -15.42
CA ALA A 71 16.40 -4.85 -15.80
C ALA A 71 15.79 -4.22 -17.07
N GLU A 72 15.87 -2.89 -17.21
CA GLU A 72 15.37 -2.21 -18.42
C GLU A 72 16.19 -2.60 -19.64
N ASP A 73 15.56 -3.22 -20.62
CA ASP A 73 16.24 -3.61 -21.84
C ASP A 73 15.98 -2.69 -23.02
N ARG A 74 14.76 -2.13 -23.15
CA ARG A 74 14.42 -1.33 -24.37
C ARG A 74 13.24 -0.40 -24.14
N THR A 75 13.26 0.76 -24.81
CA THR A 75 12.03 1.43 -25.26
C THR A 75 11.34 0.51 -26.26
N ALA A 76 10.04 0.27 -26.09
CA ALA A 76 9.28 -0.58 -26.98
C ALA A 76 9.38 -0.03 -28.42
N GLU A 77 10.13 -0.69 -29.30
CA GLU A 77 10.07 -0.43 -30.74
C GLU A 77 8.69 -0.87 -31.25
N GLY A 78 7.85 0.08 -31.61
CA GLY A 78 6.49 -0.19 -32.09
C GLY A 78 5.41 0.15 -31.08
N GLY A 79 5.78 0.91 -30.04
CA GLY A 79 4.84 1.48 -29.10
C GLY A 79 3.92 0.44 -28.48
N VAL A 80 4.25 0.00 -27.28
CA VAL A 80 3.16 -0.18 -26.33
C VAL A 80 2.53 1.21 -26.31
N THR A 81 1.44 1.39 -27.06
CA THR A 81 0.68 2.64 -27.08
C THR A 81 0.08 2.77 -25.70
N ALA A 82 0.88 3.28 -24.77
CA ALA A 82 0.37 3.77 -23.55
C ALA A 82 -0.47 4.97 -23.95
N PHE A 83 -1.78 4.84 -23.81
CA PHE A 83 -2.69 5.95 -23.67
C PHE A 83 -2.93 6.89 -24.85
N GLY A 84 -3.92 6.57 -25.64
CA GLY A 84 -4.62 7.52 -26.49
C GLY A 84 -3.87 8.06 -27.71
N PRO A 85 -4.57 8.80 -28.60
CA PRO A 85 -4.03 9.28 -29.88
C PRO A 85 -2.87 10.26 -29.78
N ASP A 86 -2.63 10.83 -28.61
CA ASP A 86 -1.52 11.79 -28.34
C ASP A 86 -0.36 11.14 -27.56
N GLY A 87 -0.41 9.89 -27.46
CA GLY A 87 0.35 9.12 -26.77
C GLY A 87 1.42 8.67 -26.25
N ALA A 88 2.27 9.38 -26.20
CA ALA A 88 3.48 9.27 -25.41
C ALA A 88 3.97 7.84 -25.13
N GLY A 89 4.53 7.23 -26.16
CA GLY A 89 5.46 6.10 -26.04
C GLY A 89 6.70 6.35 -25.18
N GLU A 90 6.75 7.47 -24.45
CA GLU A 90 7.86 7.81 -23.53
C GLU A 90 7.71 7.16 -22.15
N ASP A 91 6.50 6.77 -21.74
CA ASP A 91 6.26 6.23 -20.40
C ASP A 91 6.11 4.69 -20.34
N GLY A 92 6.08 4.02 -21.48
CA GLY A 92 6.00 2.56 -21.58
C GLY A 92 7.34 1.94 -21.98
N LYS A 93 7.76 0.92 -21.25
CA LYS A 93 8.97 0.13 -21.53
C LYS A 93 8.59 -1.33 -21.62
N VAL A 94 9.36 -2.09 -22.37
CA VAL A 94 9.27 -3.54 -22.40
C VAL A 94 10.51 -4.09 -21.70
N ALA A 95 10.30 -4.94 -20.73
CA ALA A 95 11.36 -5.67 -20.04
C ALA A 95 11.29 -7.14 -20.48
N THR A 96 12.44 -7.77 -20.68
CA THR A 96 12.53 -9.20 -21.03
C THR A 96 12.79 -9.99 -19.75
N ARG A 97 11.90 -10.95 -19.47
CA ARG A 97 12.05 -11.86 -18.34
C ARG A 97 13.15 -12.89 -18.61
N PRO A 98 13.66 -13.58 -17.54
CA PRO A 98 14.65 -14.63 -17.71
C PRO A 98 14.24 -15.80 -18.64
N ASP A 99 12.94 -16.04 -18.77
CA ASP A 99 12.38 -17.06 -19.66
C ASP A 99 12.23 -16.58 -21.11
N GLY A 100 12.60 -15.33 -21.39
CA GLY A 100 12.51 -14.72 -22.73
C GLY A 100 11.16 -14.11 -23.08
N THR A 101 10.16 -14.16 -22.18
CA THR A 101 8.87 -13.48 -22.38
C THR A 101 8.98 -11.98 -22.12
N GLU A 102 8.11 -11.20 -22.76
CA GLU A 102 8.08 -9.75 -22.60
C GLU A 102 7.08 -9.32 -21.52
N GLN A 103 7.41 -8.27 -20.77
CA GLN A 103 6.57 -7.64 -19.78
C GLN A 103 6.50 -6.14 -20.05
N ALA A 104 5.29 -5.61 -20.22
CA ALA A 104 5.11 -4.16 -20.34
C ALA A 104 5.27 -3.50 -18.95
N VAL A 105 6.06 -2.43 -18.87
CA VAL A 105 6.23 -1.65 -17.65
C VAL A 105 5.82 -0.20 -17.91
N ILE A 106 4.74 0.26 -17.27
CA ILE A 106 4.16 1.57 -17.49
C ILE A 106 4.41 2.45 -16.27
N ARG A 107 4.86 3.69 -16.53
CA ARG A 107 5.10 4.65 -15.47
C ARG A 107 3.78 5.22 -14.94
N SER A 108 3.54 5.02 -13.64
CA SER A 108 2.43 5.63 -12.92
C SER A 108 2.79 7.02 -12.43
N THR A 109 1.93 8.01 -12.72
CA THR A 109 2.04 9.38 -12.20
C THR A 109 0.74 9.83 -11.57
N MET A 110 0.81 10.73 -10.58
CA MET A 110 -0.36 11.17 -9.80
C MET A 110 -1.46 11.83 -10.66
N GLY A 111 -1.11 12.50 -11.75
CA GLY A 111 -2.07 13.20 -12.62
C GLY A 111 -2.80 12.30 -13.63
N ARG A 112 -2.36 11.05 -13.81
CA ARG A 112 -2.85 10.15 -14.89
C ARG A 112 -3.54 8.89 -14.37
N GLN A 113 -4.03 8.89 -13.14
CA GLN A 113 -4.60 7.67 -12.54
C GLN A 113 -5.84 7.14 -13.29
N VAL A 114 -6.68 8.04 -13.77
CA VAL A 114 -7.88 7.68 -14.55
C VAL A 114 -7.50 7.03 -15.88
N GLU A 115 -6.56 7.61 -16.61
CA GLU A 115 -6.06 7.05 -17.89
C GLU A 115 -5.41 5.69 -17.65
N LEU A 116 -4.62 5.55 -16.58
CA LEU A 116 -3.95 4.32 -16.20
C LEU A 116 -4.94 3.20 -15.86
N ALA A 117 -6.05 3.52 -15.21
CA ALA A 117 -7.11 2.57 -14.93
C ALA A 117 -7.79 2.09 -16.23
N ARG A 118 -8.13 3.02 -17.14
CA ARG A 118 -8.71 2.68 -18.46
C ARG A 118 -7.81 1.77 -19.27
N GLU A 119 -6.52 2.06 -19.29
CA GLU A 119 -5.54 1.21 -19.97
C GLU A 119 -5.47 -0.19 -19.35
N ALA A 120 -5.44 -0.25 -18.01
CA ALA A 120 -5.45 -1.52 -17.30
C ALA A 120 -6.69 -2.35 -17.70
N PHE A 121 -7.87 -1.74 -17.73
CA PHE A 121 -9.11 -2.41 -18.14
C PHE A 121 -9.06 -2.89 -19.59
N ALA A 122 -8.55 -2.06 -20.53
CA ALA A 122 -8.40 -2.45 -21.91
C ALA A 122 -7.48 -3.66 -22.09
N ARG A 123 -6.38 -3.71 -21.32
CA ARG A 123 -5.44 -4.84 -21.34
C ARG A 123 -6.05 -6.12 -20.79
N VAL A 124 -6.78 -6.01 -19.69
CA VAL A 124 -7.48 -7.15 -19.07
C VAL A 124 -8.53 -7.72 -20.03
N ARG A 125 -9.29 -6.86 -20.71
CA ARG A 125 -10.24 -7.31 -21.77
C ARG A 125 -9.54 -7.96 -22.98
N ALA A 126 -8.27 -7.63 -23.19
CA ALA A 126 -7.44 -8.29 -24.20
C ALA A 126 -6.75 -9.58 -23.69
N GLY A 127 -7.17 -10.11 -22.56
CA GLY A 127 -6.64 -11.35 -21.97
C GLY A 127 -5.34 -11.18 -21.18
N GLN A 128 -4.88 -9.94 -20.93
CA GLN A 128 -3.62 -9.70 -20.21
C GLN A 128 -3.84 -9.62 -18.70
N THR A 129 -2.89 -10.13 -17.94
CA THR A 129 -2.79 -9.91 -16.49
C THR A 129 -2.06 -8.60 -16.23
N VAL A 130 -2.69 -7.72 -15.44
CA VAL A 130 -2.15 -6.39 -15.11
C VAL A 130 -1.89 -6.27 -13.62
N ALA A 131 -0.68 -5.90 -13.21
CA ALA A 131 -0.32 -5.54 -11.85
C ALA A 131 -0.23 -4.01 -11.69
N HIS A 132 -1.21 -3.40 -11.02
CA HIS A 132 -1.20 -1.98 -10.69
C HIS A 132 -0.62 -1.78 -9.29
N VAL A 133 0.63 -1.35 -9.22
CA VAL A 133 1.44 -1.29 -7.99
C VAL A 133 1.08 -0.09 -7.11
N SER A 134 0.91 -0.35 -5.83
CA SER A 134 0.74 0.63 -4.75
C SER A 134 1.80 0.44 -3.68
N GLY A 135 2.39 1.53 -3.17
CA GLY A 135 3.27 1.45 -1.99
C GLY A 135 2.45 1.14 -0.74
N GLY A 136 3.05 0.43 0.20
CA GLY A 136 2.37 -0.01 1.40
C GLY A 136 1.28 -1.04 1.11
N ASP A 137 0.10 -0.80 1.64
CA ASP A 137 -1.13 -1.57 1.38
C ASP A 137 -2.09 -0.75 0.49
N PRO A 138 -2.69 -1.34 -0.55
CA PRO A 138 -3.59 -0.63 -1.45
C PRO A 138 -4.85 -0.07 -0.77
N ASN A 139 -5.29 -0.66 0.34
CA ASN A 139 -6.47 -0.24 1.11
C ASN A 139 -6.17 0.83 2.16
N VAL A 140 -4.87 1.09 2.47
CA VAL A 140 -4.50 2.09 3.46
C VAL A 140 -4.01 3.36 2.76
N TYR A 141 -4.95 4.25 2.42
CA TYR A 141 -4.71 5.48 1.65
C TYR A 141 -4.02 5.24 0.30
N GLY A 142 -4.20 4.05 -0.25
CA GLY A 142 -3.66 3.61 -1.53
C GLY A 142 -4.60 3.91 -2.70
N LYS A 143 -4.72 2.95 -3.63
CA LYS A 143 -5.42 3.14 -4.91
C LYS A 143 -6.62 2.22 -5.10
N SER A 144 -6.91 1.31 -4.17
CA SER A 144 -7.94 0.30 -4.38
C SER A 144 -9.32 0.90 -4.60
N ASP A 145 -9.69 1.89 -3.82
CA ASP A 145 -10.96 2.60 -3.94
C ASP A 145 -11.11 3.28 -5.32
N LEU A 146 -10.06 3.93 -5.79
CA LEU A 146 -10.07 4.59 -7.11
C LEU A 146 -10.27 3.58 -8.24
N VAL A 147 -9.63 2.41 -8.17
CA VAL A 147 -9.76 1.38 -9.22
C VAL A 147 -11.19 0.86 -9.28
N TYR A 148 -11.83 0.58 -8.15
CA TYR A 148 -13.23 0.18 -8.11
C TYR A 148 -14.20 1.28 -8.57
N LEU A 149 -13.98 2.53 -8.14
CA LEU A 149 -14.78 3.67 -8.62
C LEU A 149 -14.66 3.86 -10.14
N MET A 150 -13.47 3.66 -10.69
CA MET A 150 -13.25 3.73 -12.12
C MET A 150 -13.89 2.57 -12.87
N ALA A 151 -13.89 1.36 -12.30
CA ALA A 151 -14.56 0.20 -12.88
C ALA A 151 -16.08 0.43 -12.95
N ASP A 152 -16.67 0.97 -11.89
CA ASP A 152 -18.09 1.33 -11.83
C ASP A 152 -18.44 2.42 -12.86
N GLU A 153 -17.64 3.49 -12.96
CA GLU A 153 -17.85 4.59 -13.92
C GLU A 153 -17.72 4.15 -15.39
N GLU A 154 -16.80 3.24 -15.69
CA GLU A 154 -16.55 2.73 -17.05
C GLU A 154 -17.41 1.51 -17.40
N GLY A 155 -18.30 1.06 -16.50
CA GLY A 155 -19.14 -0.12 -16.70
C GLY A 155 -18.28 -1.38 -16.91
N ALA A 156 -17.21 -1.52 -16.14
CA ALA A 156 -16.26 -2.61 -16.25
C ALA A 156 -16.60 -3.78 -15.30
N ASP A 157 -17.91 -4.13 -15.23
CA ASP A 157 -18.43 -5.24 -14.40
C ASP A 157 -17.90 -6.61 -14.86
N ASP A 158 -17.37 -6.66 -16.07
CA ASP A 158 -16.77 -7.84 -16.69
C ASP A 158 -15.32 -8.08 -16.21
N ILE A 159 -14.68 -7.12 -15.56
CA ILE A 159 -13.26 -7.20 -15.18
C ILE A 159 -13.11 -7.78 -13.79
N GLU A 160 -12.32 -8.84 -13.65
CA GLU A 160 -11.88 -9.35 -12.36
C GLU A 160 -10.82 -8.43 -11.76
N ILE A 161 -11.11 -7.90 -10.57
CA ILE A 161 -10.19 -7.02 -9.80
C ILE A 161 -9.85 -7.71 -8.49
N GLU A 162 -8.57 -8.01 -8.29
CA GLU A 162 -8.05 -8.56 -7.04
C GLU A 162 -7.14 -7.58 -6.31
N ILE A 163 -7.31 -7.49 -4.99
CA ILE A 163 -6.41 -6.72 -4.12
C ILE A 163 -5.39 -7.67 -3.49
N VAL A 164 -4.12 -7.40 -3.73
CA VAL A 164 -3.03 -8.10 -3.05
C VAL A 164 -2.52 -7.20 -1.92
N PRO A 165 -2.71 -7.58 -0.65
CA PRO A 165 -2.34 -6.73 0.48
C PRO A 165 -0.82 -6.59 0.62
N GLY A 166 -0.40 -5.51 1.29
CA GLY A 166 0.99 -5.25 1.63
C GLY A 166 1.16 -4.70 3.04
N VAL A 167 2.39 -4.61 3.52
CA VAL A 167 2.68 -4.00 4.82
C VAL A 167 2.57 -2.48 4.69
N THR A 168 1.59 -1.90 5.37
CA THR A 168 1.43 -0.43 5.40
C THR A 168 2.56 0.25 6.19
N ALA A 169 2.89 1.49 5.87
CA ALA A 169 3.94 2.25 6.56
C ALA A 169 3.70 2.38 8.08
N ALA A 170 2.45 2.34 8.54
CA ALA A 170 2.14 2.32 9.97
C ALA A 170 2.76 1.10 10.66
N LEU A 171 2.58 -0.09 10.09
CA LEU A 171 3.11 -1.34 10.65
C LEU A 171 4.62 -1.45 10.45
N GLY A 172 5.12 -1.10 9.26
CA GLY A 172 6.56 -1.11 8.98
C GLY A 172 7.33 -0.17 9.89
N GLY A 173 6.85 1.08 10.04
CA GLY A 173 7.48 2.05 10.94
C GLY A 173 7.36 1.69 12.43
N ALA A 174 6.23 1.12 12.85
CA ALA A 174 6.05 0.66 14.22
C ALA A 174 7.01 -0.48 14.58
N ALA A 175 7.31 -1.38 13.65
CA ALA A 175 8.26 -2.47 13.87
C ALA A 175 9.66 -1.94 14.22
N ASN A 176 10.08 -0.83 13.61
CA ASN A 176 11.35 -0.19 13.92
C ASN A 176 11.36 0.51 15.29
N LEU A 177 10.19 0.94 15.74
CA LEU A 177 10.02 1.59 17.05
C LEU A 177 9.83 0.61 18.20
N GLY A 178 9.63 -0.68 17.96
CA GLY A 178 9.36 -1.69 18.98
C GLY A 178 7.94 -2.26 18.90
N ALA A 179 7.12 -2.04 19.92
CA ALA A 179 5.76 -2.57 20.00
C ALA A 179 4.70 -1.49 20.32
N PRO A 180 4.71 -0.32 19.68
CA PRO A 180 3.78 0.77 20.00
C PRO A 180 2.34 0.47 19.57
N LEU A 181 2.10 -0.44 18.62
CA LEU A 181 0.78 -0.80 18.10
C LEU A 181 0.23 -2.12 18.66
N SER A 182 0.76 -2.59 19.78
CA SER A 182 0.29 -3.83 20.43
C SER A 182 -1.07 -3.70 21.11
N ASN A 183 -1.54 -2.48 21.34
CA ASN A 183 -2.87 -2.15 21.83
C ASN A 183 -3.74 -1.61 20.67
N ASP A 184 -4.93 -1.09 20.95
CA ASP A 184 -5.82 -0.51 19.96
C ASP A 184 -5.16 0.69 19.28
N PHE A 185 -5.20 0.72 17.97
CA PHE A 185 -4.64 1.81 17.17
C PHE A 185 -5.53 2.17 15.97
N CYS A 186 -5.33 3.35 15.45
CA CYS A 186 -5.96 3.78 14.21
C CYS A 186 -4.98 4.57 13.34
N THR A 187 -5.31 4.65 12.05
CA THR A 187 -4.61 5.51 11.09
C THR A 187 -5.51 6.66 10.69
N ILE A 188 -4.96 7.88 10.63
CA ILE A 188 -5.66 9.08 10.18
C ILE A 188 -4.81 9.81 9.17
N SER A 189 -5.35 10.02 7.95
CA SER A 189 -4.70 10.85 6.96
C SER A 189 -5.06 12.32 7.21
N LEU A 190 -4.07 13.20 7.24
CA LEU A 190 -4.25 14.65 7.37
C LEU A 190 -4.51 15.34 6.01
N SER A 191 -4.58 14.58 4.92
CA SER A 191 -4.93 15.16 3.62
C SER A 191 -6.36 15.68 3.61
N ASP A 192 -6.52 16.97 3.34
CA ASP A 192 -7.79 17.67 3.23
C ASP A 192 -8.33 17.75 1.79
N LYS A 193 -7.68 17.08 0.86
CA LYS A 193 -8.00 17.13 -0.57
C LYS A 193 -9.45 16.73 -0.89
N TRP A 194 -9.98 15.74 -0.16
CA TRP A 194 -11.31 15.16 -0.41
C TRP A 194 -12.27 15.34 0.76
N ARG A 195 -11.78 15.85 1.88
CA ARG A 195 -12.56 16.10 3.11
C ARG A 195 -12.02 17.33 3.83
N GLY A 196 -12.91 18.12 4.45
CA GLY A 196 -12.48 19.33 5.16
C GLY A 196 -11.76 19.02 6.47
N TRP A 197 -10.96 19.99 6.93
CA TRP A 197 -10.24 19.90 8.21
C TRP A 197 -11.15 19.59 9.42
N ALA A 198 -12.37 20.13 9.43
CA ALA A 198 -13.32 19.87 10.54
C ALA A 198 -13.59 18.38 10.75
N GLU A 199 -13.74 17.62 9.67
CA GLU A 199 -13.92 16.17 9.73
C GLU A 199 -12.66 15.44 10.23
N ILE A 200 -11.48 15.90 9.80
CA ILE A 200 -10.20 15.35 10.27
C ILE A 200 -10.04 15.61 11.77
N ALA A 201 -10.29 16.83 12.23
CA ALA A 201 -10.20 17.20 13.65
C ALA A 201 -11.18 16.41 14.53
N GLU A 202 -12.39 16.13 14.05
CA GLU A 202 -13.37 15.29 14.74
C GLU A 202 -12.83 13.85 14.93
N LYS A 203 -12.25 13.26 13.88
CA LYS A 203 -11.63 11.93 13.96
C LYS A 203 -10.44 11.90 14.91
N LEU A 204 -9.60 12.94 14.91
CA LEU A 204 -8.49 13.07 15.85
C LEU A 204 -8.97 13.12 17.31
N ARG A 205 -9.97 13.93 17.62
CA ARG A 205 -10.58 13.99 18.97
C ARG A 205 -11.16 12.65 19.39
N ALA A 206 -11.94 12.02 18.51
CA ALA A 206 -12.54 10.71 18.80
C ALA A 206 -11.47 9.65 19.11
N ALA A 207 -10.40 9.60 18.31
CA ALA A 207 -9.28 8.70 18.54
C ALA A 207 -8.53 9.02 19.86
N ALA A 208 -8.34 10.31 20.16
CA ALA A 208 -7.67 10.74 21.38
C ALA A 208 -8.47 10.36 22.64
N ILE A 209 -9.77 10.64 22.65
CA ILE A 209 -10.69 10.31 23.76
C ILE A 209 -10.78 8.80 23.97
N SER A 210 -10.85 8.03 22.86
CA SER A 210 -10.98 6.57 22.92
C SER A 210 -9.67 5.84 23.32
N GLY A 211 -8.55 6.55 23.46
CA GLY A 211 -7.28 5.97 23.90
C GLY A 211 -6.55 5.18 22.82
N PHE A 212 -6.90 5.31 21.52
CA PHE A 212 -6.15 4.68 20.44
C PHE A 212 -4.73 5.24 20.32
N VAL A 213 -3.76 4.40 20.01
CA VAL A 213 -2.51 4.88 19.41
C VAL A 213 -2.83 5.38 18.00
N VAL A 214 -2.38 6.58 17.64
CA VAL A 214 -2.73 7.22 16.37
C VAL A 214 -1.52 7.27 15.45
N VAL A 215 -1.66 6.77 14.23
CA VAL A 215 -0.65 6.95 13.17
C VAL A 215 -1.16 7.94 12.13
N LEU A 216 -0.49 9.08 12.01
CA LEU A 216 -0.82 10.15 11.09
C LEU A 216 -0.12 9.93 9.75
N TYR A 217 -0.92 9.95 8.67
CA TYR A 217 -0.47 9.91 7.28
C TYR A 217 -0.64 11.28 6.62
N ASN A 218 0.14 11.55 5.58
CA ASN A 218 0.11 12.83 4.87
C ASN A 218 0.29 14.03 5.81
N CYS A 219 1.09 13.86 6.85
CA CYS A 219 1.21 14.78 7.98
C CYS A 219 2.06 16.03 7.67
N TRP A 220 2.80 16.06 6.58
CA TRP A 220 3.79 17.08 6.26
C TRP A 220 3.27 18.53 6.15
N ARG A 221 1.97 18.75 6.04
CA ARG A 221 1.37 20.10 5.96
C ARG A 221 0.70 20.55 7.24
N ASP A 222 -0.05 19.65 7.88
CA ASP A 222 -1.02 20.01 8.92
C ASP A 222 -0.75 19.27 10.25
N TYR A 223 0.44 18.68 10.44
CA TYR A 223 0.72 17.92 11.65
C TYR A 223 0.66 18.79 12.91
N GLU A 224 1.10 20.06 12.86
CA GLU A 224 1.02 20.97 14.01
C GLU A 224 -0.42 21.18 14.47
N ARG A 225 -1.34 21.38 13.51
CA ARG A 225 -2.79 21.48 13.80
C ARG A 225 -3.35 20.16 14.37
N ALA A 226 -2.85 19.02 13.89
CA ALA A 226 -3.25 17.72 14.45
C ALA A 226 -2.73 17.54 15.88
N VAL A 227 -1.51 17.96 16.17
CA VAL A 227 -0.93 17.99 17.52
C VAL A 227 -1.77 18.86 18.44
N GLU A 228 -2.16 20.07 18.03
CA GLU A 228 -3.04 20.95 18.83
C GLU A 228 -4.35 20.24 19.21
N VAL A 229 -5.01 19.59 18.23
CA VAL A 229 -6.25 18.83 18.49
C VAL A 229 -6.03 17.65 19.43
N LEU A 230 -4.95 16.89 19.26
CA LEU A 230 -4.64 15.76 20.14
C LEU A 230 -4.32 16.19 21.57
N ARG A 231 -3.69 17.36 21.75
CA ARG A 231 -3.37 17.96 23.07
C ARG A 231 -4.61 18.47 23.81
N GLU A 232 -5.74 18.65 23.17
CA GLU A 232 -7.01 18.93 23.86
C GLU A 232 -7.39 17.77 24.81
N GLU A 233 -7.00 16.53 24.47
CA GLU A 233 -7.43 15.30 25.17
C GLU A 233 -6.26 14.49 25.76
N ARG A 234 -5.01 14.79 25.39
CA ARG A 234 -3.81 14.06 25.81
C ARG A 234 -2.77 14.99 26.42
N ALA A 235 -2.08 14.48 27.43
CA ALA A 235 -1.01 15.22 28.07
C ALA A 235 0.22 15.36 27.15
N ASP A 236 0.94 16.45 27.29
CA ASP A 236 2.14 16.78 26.51
C ASP A 236 3.25 15.72 26.59
N HIS A 237 3.34 15.01 27.71
CA HIS A 237 4.36 13.98 27.93
C HIS A 237 4.06 12.63 27.25
N VAL A 238 2.92 12.48 26.60
CA VAL A 238 2.60 11.23 25.88
C VAL A 238 3.65 10.99 24.80
N PRO A 239 4.26 9.79 24.75
CA PRO A 239 5.28 9.46 23.76
C PRO A 239 4.77 9.56 22.34
N ALA A 240 5.60 10.08 21.46
CA ALA A 240 5.35 10.19 20.04
C ALA A 240 6.61 9.85 19.23
N ALA A 241 6.47 9.59 17.96
CA ALA A 241 7.61 9.39 17.08
C ALA A 241 7.34 9.91 15.67
N ILE A 242 8.37 10.51 15.07
CA ILE A 242 8.41 10.87 13.64
C ILE A 242 9.16 9.74 12.93
N ILE A 243 8.57 9.21 11.86
CA ILE A 243 9.10 8.09 11.09
C ILE A 243 9.21 8.54 9.64
N ASN A 244 10.41 8.53 9.11
CA ASN A 244 10.67 8.86 7.71
C ASN A 244 11.07 7.60 6.96
N ASP A 245 10.50 7.43 5.76
CA ASP A 245 10.81 6.33 4.85
C ASP A 245 10.79 4.94 5.52
N ALA A 246 9.75 4.70 6.34
CA ALA A 246 9.57 3.48 7.12
C ALA A 246 9.90 2.22 6.32
N ALA A 247 10.74 1.37 6.88
CA ALA A 247 11.21 0.11 6.29
C ALA A 247 11.75 0.24 4.85
N ARG A 248 12.44 1.34 4.54
CA ARG A 248 13.09 1.56 3.23
C ARG A 248 14.61 1.47 3.30
N GLY A 249 15.18 1.43 4.51
CA GLY A 249 16.63 1.48 4.68
C GLY A 249 17.26 2.63 3.90
N ASP A 250 18.36 2.38 3.19
CA ASP A 250 19.05 3.38 2.36
C ASP A 250 18.29 3.73 1.05
N ALA A 251 17.17 3.08 0.77
CA ALA A 251 16.38 3.30 -0.44
C ALA A 251 15.25 4.34 -0.26
N GLY A 252 15.24 5.06 0.85
CA GLY A 252 14.25 6.08 1.15
C GLY A 252 14.26 7.27 0.19
N ARG A 253 13.23 8.10 0.30
CA ARG A 253 13.13 9.37 -0.44
C ARG A 253 14.00 10.47 0.17
N ASN A 254 14.31 10.34 1.46
CA ASN A 254 15.14 11.29 2.18
C ASN A 254 16.63 10.98 1.95
N VAL A 255 17.45 12.02 2.01
CA VAL A 255 18.91 11.91 1.81
C VAL A 255 19.54 10.95 2.84
N ASP A 256 18.99 10.93 4.05
CA ASP A 256 19.46 10.11 5.16
C ASP A 256 18.82 8.71 5.21
N GLY A 257 18.00 8.35 4.21
CA GLY A 257 17.27 7.10 4.17
C GLY A 257 16.18 7.01 5.25
N GLU A 258 15.99 5.80 5.82
CA GLU A 258 15.05 5.57 6.90
C GLU A 258 15.57 6.18 8.21
N THR A 259 14.75 7.03 8.81
CA THR A 259 15.06 7.63 10.12
C THR A 259 13.82 7.62 11.02
N HIS A 260 14.04 7.54 12.32
CA HIS A 260 12.99 7.78 13.31
C HIS A 260 13.50 8.65 14.45
N THR A 261 12.58 9.40 15.05
CA THR A 261 12.85 10.25 16.22
C THR A 261 11.76 10.01 17.23
N ILE A 262 12.12 9.47 18.39
CA ILE A 262 11.23 9.35 19.54
C ILE A 262 11.23 10.70 20.28
N THR A 263 10.06 11.19 20.62
CA THR A 263 9.81 12.46 21.29
C THR A 263 8.51 12.38 22.11
N THR A 264 7.94 13.51 22.47
CA THR A 264 6.62 13.61 23.12
C THR A 264 5.63 14.40 22.28
N LEU A 265 4.34 14.24 22.55
CA LEU A 265 3.28 14.99 21.87
C LEU A 265 3.51 16.51 21.99
N GLY A 266 3.97 16.99 23.14
CA GLY A 266 4.22 18.41 23.37
C GLY A 266 5.42 18.96 22.61
N GLU A 267 6.45 18.13 22.37
CA GLU A 267 7.69 18.51 21.69
C GLU A 267 7.64 18.29 20.16
N LEU A 268 6.63 17.58 19.63
CA LEU A 268 6.50 17.35 18.19
C LEU A 268 6.65 18.62 17.33
N PRO A 269 6.08 19.78 17.71
CA PRO A 269 6.24 21.01 16.91
C PRO A 269 7.70 21.49 16.81
N GLU A 270 8.58 21.13 17.74
CA GLU A 270 9.99 21.51 17.74
C GLU A 270 10.81 20.74 16.69
N HIS A 271 10.24 19.65 16.16
CA HIS A 271 10.87 18.76 15.20
C HIS A 271 10.36 18.95 13.75
N GLY A 272 9.89 20.16 13.40
CA GLY A 272 9.35 20.45 12.08
C GLY A 272 10.35 20.22 10.93
N ASP A 273 11.63 20.36 11.18
CA ASP A 273 12.72 20.05 10.25
C ASP A 273 12.81 18.57 9.88
N LYS A 274 12.28 17.68 10.72
CA LYS A 274 12.23 16.22 10.50
C LYS A 274 10.94 15.74 9.85
N VAL A 275 9.93 16.59 9.76
CA VAL A 275 8.66 16.27 9.08
C VAL A 275 8.79 16.58 7.60
N GLY A 276 9.19 15.57 6.85
CA GLY A 276 9.42 15.65 5.41
C GLY A 276 8.13 15.50 4.57
N GLY A 277 8.25 15.01 3.34
CA GLY A 277 7.14 14.83 2.40
C GLY A 277 6.29 13.57 2.64
N MET A 278 5.84 12.95 1.55
CA MET A 278 4.93 11.78 1.58
C MET A 278 5.54 10.50 2.18
N GLY A 279 6.83 10.47 2.47
CA GLY A 279 7.51 9.36 3.15
C GLY A 279 7.43 9.44 4.67
N THR A 280 6.87 10.54 5.23
CA THR A 280 6.80 10.75 6.68
C THR A 280 5.45 10.31 7.23
N SER A 281 5.48 9.59 8.34
CA SER A 281 4.34 9.34 9.22
C SER A 281 4.70 9.74 10.66
N ILE A 282 3.68 10.07 11.46
CA ILE A 282 3.86 10.41 12.87
C ILE A 282 3.01 9.45 13.69
N LEU A 283 3.63 8.79 14.66
CA LEU A 283 2.96 7.96 15.65
C LEU A 283 2.78 8.77 16.92
N VAL A 284 1.56 8.80 17.46
CA VAL A 284 1.26 9.39 18.78
C VAL A 284 0.70 8.30 19.67
N GLY A 285 1.39 8.02 20.75
CA GLY A 285 1.00 7.02 21.75
C GLY A 285 -0.28 7.40 22.50
N ASN A 286 -0.68 6.54 23.40
CA ASN A 286 -1.75 6.80 24.37
C ASN A 286 -1.18 6.91 25.79
N HIS A 287 -2.05 6.95 26.80
CA HIS A 287 -1.64 7.08 28.21
C HIS A 287 -0.89 5.84 28.75
N GLU A 288 -0.93 4.70 28.06
CA GLU A 288 -0.20 3.47 28.40
C GLU A 288 1.11 3.33 27.62
N THR A 289 1.35 4.19 26.63
CA THR A 289 2.58 4.12 25.83
C THR A 289 3.78 4.56 26.66
N GLU A 290 4.80 3.73 26.66
CA GLU A 290 6.05 3.95 27.39
C GLU A 290 7.23 4.01 26.42
N VAL A 291 8.20 4.90 26.75
CA VAL A 291 9.55 4.83 26.18
C VAL A 291 10.35 3.89 27.06
N ARG A 292 10.94 2.87 26.46
CA ARG A 292 11.84 1.92 27.13
C ARG A 292 13.19 1.93 26.44
N GLU A 293 14.21 1.54 27.15
CA GLU A 293 15.59 1.45 26.68
C GLU A 293 16.17 0.07 26.98
N ASN A 294 17.00 -0.41 26.10
CA ASN A 294 17.88 -1.56 26.33
C ASN A 294 19.31 -1.24 25.85
N ASP A 295 20.23 -2.19 25.94
CA ASP A 295 21.66 -2.01 25.57
C ASP A 295 21.86 -1.61 24.09
N HIS A 296 20.81 -1.65 23.25
CA HIS A 296 20.91 -1.42 21.82
C HIS A 296 20.19 -0.15 21.34
N ARG A 297 19.04 0.20 21.97
CA ARG A 297 18.23 1.34 21.53
C ARG A 297 17.13 1.72 22.49
N GLU A 298 16.61 2.93 22.32
CA GLU A 298 15.28 3.30 22.81
C GLU A 298 14.18 2.72 21.92
N PHE A 299 13.02 2.41 22.50
CA PHE A 299 11.87 1.88 21.79
C PHE A 299 10.56 2.18 22.51
N LEU A 300 9.46 2.11 21.76
CA LEU A 300 8.12 2.35 22.29
C LEU A 300 7.40 1.03 22.54
N VAL A 301 6.66 0.96 23.64
CA VAL A 301 5.75 -0.15 23.93
C VAL A 301 4.42 0.43 24.40
N THR A 302 3.32 -0.06 23.85
CA THR A 302 1.97 0.18 24.36
C THR A 302 1.40 -1.14 24.86
N PRO A 303 1.47 -1.43 26.17
CA PRO A 303 0.93 -2.66 26.72
C PRO A 303 -0.58 -2.73 26.51
N ARG A 304 -1.11 -3.95 26.39
CA ARG A 304 -2.55 -4.18 26.53
C ARG A 304 -2.87 -4.19 28.02
N GLY A 305 -3.39 -3.09 28.55
CA GLY A 305 -3.53 -2.80 29.96
C GLY A 305 -3.90 -3.97 30.86
N GLY A 306 -3.37 -3.96 32.07
CA GLY A 306 -3.67 -4.94 33.09
C GLY A 306 -3.01 -6.32 32.95
N ARG A 307 -2.08 -6.51 31.98
CA ARG A 307 -1.30 -7.75 31.88
C ARG A 307 -0.02 -7.67 32.68
N ASP A 308 0.14 -8.63 33.61
CA ASP A 308 1.43 -8.91 34.24
C ASP A 308 2.13 -10.06 33.50
N VAL A 309 3.47 -10.07 33.53
CA VAL A 309 4.27 -11.18 32.99
C VAL A 309 3.92 -12.49 33.73
N GLU A 310 3.49 -12.41 34.98
CA GLU A 310 3.05 -13.56 35.77
C GLU A 310 1.71 -14.17 35.29
N ASP A 311 0.96 -13.47 34.41
CA ASP A 311 -0.30 -13.95 33.83
C ASP A 311 -0.07 -14.95 32.68
N PHE A 312 1.18 -15.18 32.25
CA PHE A 312 1.59 -16.11 31.20
C PHE A 312 2.40 -17.28 31.75
#